data_62e206033a6f9b9d3b8acd601cd19f8c
#
_entry.id   62e206033a6f9b9d3b8acd601cd19f8c
#
_cell.length_a   1.000
_cell.length_b   1.000
_cell.length_c   1.000
_cell.angle_alpha   90.00
_cell.angle_beta   90.00
_cell.angle_gamma   90.00
#
_symmetry.space_group_name_H-M   'P 1'
#
loop_
_entity.id
_entity.type
_entity.pdbx_description
1 polymer ?
#
loop_
_entity_poly.entity_id
_entity_poly.type
_entity_poly.pdbx_seq_one_letter_code
_entity_poly.pdbx_strand_id
1 'polypeptide(L)'
;EDLSFISLGNRVVKTVKSDPNGKVVVTLYPGDKPGPVEIKATLVSNNTVSVLSKNVAVSTGRVTQNGLSLSASKNSLQDDKDGDTASITASMADRNGNPVPDGTTISFVAEGGSITPNCSTTKGICSVTLRTQNPRPLDNRVSVLAYVEGDKSFIDIDGDNVYTENVDTLNNNIGDFFRDDNEDNLYNASLGEFIYKRSAGKLACALSSIGQPNIADTCDNKLDAVLRKQMLFAFASDTPTFFGVSGVDQSMSKISNFTNFSFKVFGNSARQIPMPSGTTVSVSAKDNSEFKPVAQLISVAGVNGVPDTKNIVVSNAEPNTTIQVKLNDSYYFVNIAGNGTGTLTGQSKDLTGSPVVEYTNTACEAEIISGNLEVPGIMSLFTPASFKDVSADVAYSVKMKGCAVSDDIKIMITAPNKVTTRTITL
;
A
#
# COMPACT_ATOMS: atom_id res chain seq x y z
N GLU A 1 -26.55 12.19 -29.86
CA GLU A 1 -26.47 13.66 -29.62
C GLU A 1 -27.78 14.35 -30.01
N ASP A 2 -28.87 13.99 -29.36
CA ASP A 2 -30.18 14.49 -29.74
C ASP A 2 -30.84 15.35 -28.67
N LEU A 3 -30.05 16.19 -28.02
CA LEU A 3 -30.56 17.14 -27.03
C LEU A 3 -31.36 18.25 -27.72
N SER A 4 -32.56 18.53 -27.24
CA SER A 4 -33.43 19.57 -27.80
C SER A 4 -34.02 20.46 -26.71
N PHE A 5 -34.50 21.64 -27.10
CA PHE A 5 -35.09 22.63 -26.20
C PHE A 5 -36.62 22.74 -26.32
N ILE A 6 -37.23 22.09 -27.29
CA ILE A 6 -38.67 22.25 -27.60
C ILE A 6 -39.41 20.96 -27.29
N SER A 7 -38.98 19.84 -27.84
CA SER A 7 -39.54 18.53 -27.65
C SER A 7 -38.52 17.47 -28.07
N LEU A 8 -38.71 16.22 -27.70
CA LEU A 8 -37.83 15.13 -28.08
C LEU A 8 -37.59 15.12 -29.61
N GLY A 9 -36.31 15.11 -30.00
CA GLY A 9 -35.89 15.10 -31.42
C GLY A 9 -35.99 16.43 -32.15
N ASN A 10 -36.53 17.48 -31.56
CA ASN A 10 -36.65 18.78 -32.22
C ASN A 10 -35.43 19.69 -31.91
N ARG A 11 -34.49 19.81 -32.84
CA ARG A 11 -33.22 20.53 -32.71
C ARG A 11 -33.31 22.03 -33.04
N VAL A 12 -34.48 22.60 -33.13
CA VAL A 12 -34.65 24.05 -33.45
C VAL A 12 -34.14 24.92 -32.27
N VAL A 13 -33.44 25.99 -32.62
CA VAL A 13 -32.99 26.97 -31.65
C VAL A 13 -34.17 27.57 -30.89
N LYS A 14 -34.09 27.65 -29.58
CA LYS A 14 -35.11 28.25 -28.70
C LYS A 14 -34.67 29.64 -28.27
N THR A 15 -35.49 30.64 -28.59
CA THR A 15 -35.30 31.99 -28.06
C THR A 15 -36.15 32.18 -26.82
N VAL A 16 -35.54 32.70 -25.74
CA VAL A 16 -36.20 32.98 -24.46
C VAL A 16 -35.81 34.36 -23.97
N LYS A 17 -36.66 34.95 -23.13
CA LYS A 17 -36.37 36.22 -22.47
C LYS A 17 -35.88 35.98 -21.06
N SER A 18 -34.93 36.79 -20.58
CA SER A 18 -34.55 36.80 -19.18
C SER A 18 -35.65 37.38 -18.30
N ASP A 19 -35.70 36.90 -17.07
CA ASP A 19 -36.51 37.54 -16.02
C ASP A 19 -35.92 38.90 -15.59
N PRO A 20 -36.57 39.65 -14.69
CA PRO A 20 -36.06 40.93 -14.19
C PRO A 20 -34.70 40.85 -13.50
N ASN A 21 -34.30 39.67 -13.03
CA ASN A 21 -33.01 39.42 -12.40
C ASN A 21 -31.93 38.98 -13.41
N GLY A 22 -32.24 38.97 -14.71
CA GLY A 22 -31.34 38.53 -15.76
C GLY A 22 -31.21 37.00 -15.91
N LYS A 23 -32.05 36.21 -15.22
CA LYS A 23 -32.00 34.76 -15.26
C LYS A 23 -32.84 34.20 -16.42
N VAL A 24 -32.33 33.19 -17.08
CA VAL A 24 -33.02 32.41 -18.13
C VAL A 24 -33.11 30.97 -17.72
N VAL A 25 -34.27 30.34 -17.85
CA VAL A 25 -34.49 28.94 -17.60
C VAL A 25 -35.04 28.27 -18.85
N VAL A 26 -34.44 27.17 -19.27
CA VAL A 26 -34.90 26.38 -20.39
C VAL A 26 -35.00 24.90 -19.99
N THR A 27 -36.01 24.22 -20.54
CA THR A 27 -36.13 22.75 -20.40
C THR A 27 -35.30 22.06 -21.46
N LEU A 28 -34.56 21.06 -21.07
CA LEU A 28 -33.80 20.18 -21.98
C LEU A 28 -34.51 18.84 -22.12
N TYR A 29 -34.58 18.36 -23.32
CA TYR A 29 -35.08 17.02 -23.67
C TYR A 29 -33.88 16.20 -24.12
N PRO A 30 -33.46 15.16 -23.37
CA PRO A 30 -32.35 14.29 -23.78
C PRO A 30 -32.77 13.45 -24.97
N GLY A 31 -31.80 13.13 -25.83
CA GLY A 31 -31.96 12.15 -26.89
C GLY A 31 -31.51 10.75 -26.47
N ASP A 32 -31.47 9.83 -27.42
CA ASP A 32 -31.19 8.40 -27.19
C ASP A 32 -29.68 8.11 -27.20
N LYS A 33 -28.86 9.05 -27.71
CA LYS A 33 -27.41 8.84 -27.83
C LYS A 33 -26.67 9.49 -26.66
N PRO A 34 -26.00 8.71 -25.79
CA PRO A 34 -25.20 9.24 -24.71
C PRO A 34 -23.93 9.91 -25.23
N GLY A 35 -23.44 10.90 -24.48
CA GLY A 35 -22.21 11.63 -24.77
C GLY A 35 -22.15 13.03 -24.17
N PRO A 36 -21.01 13.71 -24.26
CA PRO A 36 -20.87 15.08 -23.81
C PRO A 36 -21.71 16.01 -24.71
N VAL A 37 -22.34 16.99 -24.08
CA VAL A 37 -23.19 17.96 -24.78
C VAL A 37 -22.71 19.38 -24.48
N GLU A 38 -22.54 20.18 -25.51
CA GLU A 38 -22.22 21.60 -25.40
C GLU A 38 -23.43 22.42 -25.78
N ILE A 39 -23.93 23.22 -24.84
CA ILE A 39 -25.04 24.12 -25.03
C ILE A 39 -24.49 25.54 -25.19
N LYS A 40 -24.77 26.16 -26.32
CA LYS A 40 -24.37 27.56 -26.57
C LYS A 40 -25.55 28.51 -26.34
N ALA A 41 -25.40 29.43 -25.42
CA ALA A 41 -26.31 30.57 -25.24
C ALA A 41 -25.70 31.80 -25.92
N THR A 42 -26.51 32.51 -26.75
CA THR A 42 -26.07 33.67 -27.49
C THR A 42 -27.05 34.80 -27.27
N LEU A 43 -26.58 36.03 -27.06
CA LEU A 43 -27.41 37.19 -26.89
C LEU A 43 -27.96 37.64 -28.27
N VAL A 44 -29.27 37.69 -28.41
CA VAL A 44 -29.93 38.05 -29.68
C VAL A 44 -29.57 39.42 -30.17
N SER A 45 -29.43 40.40 -29.25
CA SER A 45 -29.07 41.77 -29.58
C SER A 45 -27.60 41.98 -29.97
N ASN A 46 -26.74 41.00 -29.66
CA ASN A 46 -25.32 41.03 -30.00
C ASN A 46 -24.78 39.59 -30.11
N ASN A 47 -24.71 39.04 -31.31
CA ASN A 47 -24.30 37.67 -31.58
C ASN A 47 -22.83 37.37 -31.23
N THR A 48 -22.00 38.38 -30.97
CA THR A 48 -20.63 38.16 -30.51
C THR A 48 -20.55 37.80 -29.02
N VAL A 49 -21.62 38.07 -28.27
CA VAL A 49 -21.72 37.68 -26.85
C VAL A 49 -22.37 36.33 -26.75
N SER A 50 -21.57 35.33 -26.40
CA SER A 50 -22.04 33.94 -26.19
C SER A 50 -21.27 33.27 -25.06
N VAL A 51 -21.89 32.25 -24.49
CA VAL A 51 -21.30 31.38 -23.47
C VAL A 51 -21.64 29.94 -23.77
N LEU A 52 -20.72 29.01 -23.44
CA LEU A 52 -20.89 27.60 -23.54
C LEU A 52 -21.17 26.98 -22.17
N SER A 53 -22.01 25.95 -22.13
CA SER A 53 -22.24 25.15 -20.92
C SER A 53 -20.97 24.41 -20.54
N LYS A 54 -20.85 24.09 -19.24
CA LYS A 54 -19.78 23.22 -18.71
C LYS A 54 -20.43 21.98 -18.12
N ASN A 55 -19.78 20.83 -18.33
CA ASN A 55 -20.13 19.56 -17.68
C ASN A 55 -21.60 19.12 -17.88
N VAL A 56 -22.15 19.29 -19.10
CA VAL A 56 -23.43 18.71 -19.50
C VAL A 56 -23.17 17.47 -20.32
N ALA A 57 -23.82 16.37 -19.96
CA ALA A 57 -23.74 15.11 -20.69
C ALA A 57 -25.09 14.42 -20.68
N VAL A 58 -25.37 13.66 -21.74
CA VAL A 58 -26.45 12.66 -21.78
C VAL A 58 -25.81 11.33 -21.39
N SER A 59 -26.31 10.69 -20.33
CA SER A 59 -25.81 9.40 -19.84
C SER A 59 -26.79 8.27 -20.15
N THR A 60 -26.31 7.04 -20.20
CA THR A 60 -27.16 5.85 -20.30
C THR A 60 -27.94 5.60 -19.02
N GLY A 61 -27.54 6.24 -17.95
CA GLY A 61 -28.16 6.09 -16.63
C GLY A 61 -27.76 4.82 -15.88
N ARG A 62 -27.04 3.88 -16.52
CA ARG A 62 -26.63 2.61 -15.90
C ARG A 62 -25.11 2.54 -15.78
N VAL A 63 -24.67 2.08 -14.61
CA VAL A 63 -23.25 1.82 -14.40
C VAL A 63 -22.77 0.69 -15.30
N THR A 64 -21.52 0.79 -15.76
CA THR A 64 -20.89 -0.30 -16.50
C THR A 64 -19.81 -0.97 -15.69
N GLN A 65 -19.41 -2.16 -16.10
CA GLN A 65 -18.38 -2.94 -15.44
C GLN A 65 -17.04 -2.21 -15.34
N ASN A 66 -16.65 -1.50 -16.39
CA ASN A 66 -15.44 -0.67 -16.41
C ASN A 66 -15.63 0.67 -15.68
N GLY A 67 -16.88 1.12 -15.52
CA GLY A 67 -17.23 2.36 -14.82
C GLY A 67 -17.37 2.21 -13.31
N LEU A 68 -17.35 0.98 -12.77
CA LEU A 68 -17.38 0.74 -11.32
C LEU A 68 -15.96 0.69 -10.74
N SER A 69 -15.65 1.60 -9.85
CA SER A 69 -14.41 1.59 -9.09
C SER A 69 -14.64 1.75 -7.59
N LEU A 70 -13.76 1.13 -6.80
CA LEU A 70 -13.77 1.22 -5.35
C LEU A 70 -12.42 1.77 -4.87
N SER A 71 -12.47 2.56 -3.81
CA SER A 71 -11.29 3.02 -3.08
C SER A 71 -11.54 2.98 -1.58
N ALA A 72 -10.48 2.83 -0.78
CA ALA A 72 -10.58 2.82 0.67
C ALA A 72 -9.68 3.89 1.27
N SER A 73 -10.05 4.43 2.43
CA SER A 73 -9.22 5.38 3.17
C SER A 73 -8.00 4.71 3.81
N LYS A 74 -8.12 3.44 4.16
CA LYS A 74 -7.06 2.53 4.60
C LYS A 74 -7.56 1.11 4.46
N ASN A 75 -6.67 0.14 4.38
CA ASN A 75 -7.02 -1.28 4.20
C ASN A 75 -6.42 -2.22 5.25
N SER A 76 -5.62 -1.70 6.20
CA SER A 76 -5.19 -2.45 7.38
C SER A 76 -5.73 -1.76 8.64
N LEU A 77 -6.73 -2.39 9.26
CA LEU A 77 -7.43 -1.89 10.45
C LEU A 77 -6.93 -2.63 11.69
N GLN A 78 -7.16 -2.04 12.87
CA GLN A 78 -6.80 -2.67 14.14
C GLN A 78 -7.74 -3.82 14.49
N ASP A 79 -7.18 -5.00 14.76
CA ASP A 79 -7.94 -6.17 15.23
C ASP A 79 -8.17 -6.14 16.74
N ASP A 80 -7.20 -5.67 17.51
CA ASP A 80 -7.20 -5.70 18.97
C ASP A 80 -8.26 -4.77 19.59
N LYS A 81 -8.93 -3.95 18.78
CA LYS A 81 -9.91 -2.97 19.23
C LYS A 81 -11.13 -2.92 18.31
N ASP A 82 -12.32 -2.95 18.91
CA ASP A 82 -13.57 -2.66 18.19
C ASP A 82 -13.67 -1.18 17.84
N GLY A 83 -14.20 -0.92 16.65
CA GLY A 83 -14.56 0.44 16.26
C GLY A 83 -13.52 1.16 15.41
N ASP A 84 -12.40 0.55 15.05
CA ASP A 84 -11.54 1.13 14.01
C ASP A 84 -12.24 1.07 12.65
N THR A 85 -12.12 2.13 11.84
CA THR A 85 -12.94 2.30 10.64
C THR A 85 -12.13 2.60 9.40
N ALA A 86 -12.64 2.09 8.26
CA ALA A 86 -12.23 2.51 6.93
C ALA A 86 -13.45 3.00 6.14
N SER A 87 -13.32 4.13 5.46
CA SER A 87 -14.30 4.57 4.47
C SER A 87 -14.01 3.89 3.14
N ILE A 88 -15.04 3.28 2.55
CA ILE A 88 -14.99 2.69 1.21
C ILE A 88 -15.84 3.56 0.30
N THR A 89 -15.23 4.10 -0.74
CA THR A 89 -15.89 4.98 -1.72
C THR A 89 -16.08 4.24 -3.02
N ALA A 90 -17.33 4.17 -3.49
CA ALA A 90 -17.69 3.71 -4.80
C ALA A 90 -17.81 4.90 -5.75
N SER A 91 -17.19 4.80 -6.93
CA SER A 91 -17.37 5.72 -8.04
C SER A 91 -17.96 4.95 -9.21
N MET A 92 -19.05 5.46 -9.75
CA MET A 92 -19.86 4.78 -10.76
C MET A 92 -20.10 5.67 -11.98
N ALA A 93 -19.74 5.16 -13.14
CA ALA A 93 -19.91 5.83 -14.42
C ALA A 93 -20.61 4.90 -15.44
N ASP A 94 -21.24 5.51 -16.42
CA ASP A 94 -21.79 4.81 -17.56
C ASP A 94 -20.69 4.43 -18.58
N ARG A 95 -21.09 3.82 -19.71
CA ARG A 95 -20.21 3.38 -20.80
C ARG A 95 -19.32 4.50 -21.36
N ASN A 96 -19.81 5.73 -21.34
CA ASN A 96 -19.10 6.89 -21.89
C ASN A 96 -18.30 7.68 -20.83
N GLY A 97 -18.21 7.16 -19.59
CA GLY A 97 -17.50 7.81 -18.50
C GLY A 97 -18.29 8.94 -17.81
N ASN A 98 -19.60 9.09 -18.10
CA ASN A 98 -20.45 10.02 -17.41
C ASN A 98 -20.86 9.48 -16.04
N PRO A 99 -20.94 10.30 -14.98
CA PRO A 99 -21.48 9.85 -13.71
C PRO A 99 -22.88 9.27 -13.85
N VAL A 100 -23.16 8.18 -13.15
CA VAL A 100 -24.53 7.66 -13.07
C VAL A 100 -25.45 8.64 -12.35
N PRO A 101 -26.79 8.57 -12.56
CA PRO A 101 -27.77 9.44 -11.91
C PRO A 101 -27.65 9.41 -10.38
N ASP A 102 -27.98 10.56 -9.76
CA ASP A 102 -28.11 10.66 -8.32
C ASP A 102 -29.17 9.67 -7.82
N GLY A 103 -28.91 9.01 -6.68
CA GLY A 103 -29.79 8.01 -6.12
C GLY A 103 -29.53 6.57 -6.63
N THR A 104 -28.58 6.34 -7.53
CA THR A 104 -28.15 4.98 -7.89
C THR A 104 -27.57 4.29 -6.65
N THR A 105 -28.14 3.15 -6.27
CA THR A 105 -27.80 2.44 -5.02
C THR A 105 -26.85 1.28 -5.30
N ILE A 106 -25.75 1.21 -4.53
CA ILE A 106 -24.81 0.10 -4.51
C ILE A 106 -24.84 -0.58 -3.15
N SER A 107 -24.80 -1.92 -3.15
CA SER A 107 -24.84 -2.76 -1.95
C SER A 107 -23.47 -3.30 -1.60
N PHE A 108 -23.24 -3.56 -0.31
CA PHE A 108 -21.97 -4.06 0.23
C PHE A 108 -22.22 -5.22 1.20
N VAL A 109 -21.38 -6.23 1.12
CA VAL A 109 -21.31 -7.34 2.09
C VAL A 109 -19.86 -7.58 2.49
N ALA A 110 -19.61 -7.72 3.77
CA ALA A 110 -18.29 -8.01 4.34
C ALA A 110 -18.27 -9.41 4.94
N GLU A 111 -17.11 -10.04 4.92
CA GLU A 111 -16.87 -11.33 5.59
C GLU A 111 -16.81 -11.16 7.11
N GLY A 112 -16.13 -10.11 7.57
CA GLY A 112 -15.92 -9.81 8.97
C GLY A 112 -16.18 -8.34 9.31
N GLY A 113 -16.25 -8.07 10.60
CA GLY A 113 -16.59 -6.75 11.10
C GLY A 113 -18.04 -6.36 10.85
N SER A 114 -18.27 -5.07 10.67
CA SER A 114 -19.57 -4.54 10.21
C SER A 114 -19.35 -3.53 9.10
N ILE A 115 -20.25 -3.56 8.11
CA ILE A 115 -20.25 -2.62 7.00
C ILE A 115 -21.61 -1.95 6.86
N THR A 116 -21.63 -0.67 6.48
CA THR A 116 -22.88 -0.03 6.05
C THR A 116 -23.35 -0.76 4.77
N PRO A 117 -24.59 -1.31 4.76
CA PRO A 117 -24.99 -2.29 3.74
C PRO A 117 -25.17 -1.70 2.35
N ASN A 118 -25.41 -0.41 2.24
CA ASN A 118 -25.56 0.28 0.94
C ASN A 118 -25.31 1.78 1.06
N CYS A 119 -25.12 2.42 -0.09
CA CYS A 119 -25.21 3.87 -0.22
C CYS A 119 -25.79 4.26 -1.59
N SER A 120 -26.31 5.48 -1.68
CA SER A 120 -26.85 6.04 -2.91
C SER A 120 -25.98 7.18 -3.41
N THR A 121 -25.78 7.25 -4.72
CA THR A 121 -24.87 8.21 -5.36
C THR A 121 -25.35 9.65 -5.30
N THR A 122 -24.38 10.54 -5.20
CA THR A 122 -24.48 11.95 -5.61
C THR A 122 -23.33 12.21 -6.58
N LYS A 123 -23.63 12.63 -7.79
CA LYS A 123 -22.67 12.81 -8.88
C LYS A 123 -21.84 11.54 -9.16
N GLY A 124 -22.50 10.39 -9.11
CA GLY A 124 -21.88 9.09 -9.37
C GLY A 124 -21.00 8.54 -8.24
N ILE A 125 -20.96 9.18 -7.06
CA ILE A 125 -20.09 8.77 -5.96
C ILE A 125 -20.91 8.57 -4.68
N CYS A 126 -20.59 7.54 -3.91
CA CYS A 126 -21.07 7.38 -2.54
C CYS A 126 -20.08 6.60 -1.69
N SER A 127 -20.21 6.63 -0.37
CA SER A 127 -19.29 5.97 0.55
C SER A 127 -20.03 5.22 1.65
N VAL A 128 -19.43 4.12 2.09
CA VAL A 128 -19.82 3.31 3.24
C VAL A 128 -18.69 3.19 4.24
N THR A 129 -18.98 2.73 5.44
CA THR A 129 -17.99 2.53 6.49
C THR A 129 -17.88 1.05 6.84
N LEU A 130 -16.67 0.50 6.73
CA LEU A 130 -16.28 -0.77 7.33
C LEU A 130 -15.72 -0.48 8.73
N ARG A 131 -16.11 -1.30 9.73
CA ARG A 131 -15.73 -1.14 11.13
C ARG A 131 -15.27 -2.47 11.71
N THR A 132 -14.17 -2.46 12.45
CA THR A 132 -13.68 -3.65 13.18
C THR A 132 -14.60 -3.99 14.34
N GLN A 133 -15.09 -5.20 14.36
CA GLN A 133 -15.81 -5.87 15.43
C GLN A 133 -15.96 -7.36 15.10
N ASN A 134 -16.54 -8.16 16.00
CA ASN A 134 -16.92 -9.53 15.66
C ASN A 134 -18.07 -9.59 14.63
N PRO A 135 -18.05 -10.59 13.70
CA PRO A 135 -17.06 -11.66 13.58
C PRO A 135 -15.73 -11.19 13.00
N ARG A 136 -14.63 -11.87 13.43
CA ARG A 136 -13.29 -11.70 12.87
C ARG A 136 -12.84 -12.98 12.20
N PRO A 137 -12.46 -12.95 10.92
CA PRO A 137 -11.88 -14.12 10.23
C PRO A 137 -10.60 -14.59 10.92
N LEU A 138 -10.38 -15.91 10.95
CA LEU A 138 -9.24 -16.52 11.66
C LEU A 138 -7.89 -16.20 11.02
N ASP A 139 -7.87 -15.90 9.74
CA ASP A 139 -6.68 -15.50 8.99
C ASP A 139 -6.43 -13.97 9.04
N ASN A 140 -7.31 -13.22 9.72
CA ASN A 140 -7.27 -11.76 9.82
C ASN A 140 -7.45 -11.01 8.49
N ARG A 141 -7.98 -11.68 7.47
CA ARG A 141 -8.27 -11.10 6.15
C ARG A 141 -9.77 -10.94 6.01
N VAL A 142 -10.22 -9.85 5.47
CA VAL A 142 -11.64 -9.50 5.40
C VAL A 142 -11.97 -9.10 3.97
N SER A 143 -12.69 -9.96 3.28
CA SER A 143 -13.24 -9.68 1.97
C SER A 143 -14.46 -8.77 2.07
N VAL A 144 -14.48 -7.70 1.26
CA VAL A 144 -15.63 -6.80 1.09
C VAL A 144 -16.04 -6.80 -0.37
N LEU A 145 -17.27 -7.26 -0.63
CA LEU A 145 -17.85 -7.30 -1.97
C LEU A 145 -18.88 -6.18 -2.12
N ALA A 146 -18.72 -5.35 -3.14
CA ALA A 146 -19.68 -4.36 -3.58
C ALA A 146 -20.39 -4.83 -4.85
N TYR A 147 -21.70 -4.60 -4.96
CA TYR A 147 -22.47 -4.99 -6.16
C TYR A 147 -23.62 -4.04 -6.45
N VAL A 148 -23.90 -3.87 -7.74
CA VAL A 148 -24.89 -2.91 -8.26
C VAL A 148 -25.48 -3.41 -9.57
N GLU A 149 -26.77 -3.14 -9.81
CA GLU A 149 -27.41 -3.36 -11.12
C GLU A 149 -26.83 -2.42 -12.18
N GLY A 150 -26.46 -2.96 -13.32
CA GLY A 150 -25.84 -2.18 -14.39
C GLY A 150 -25.77 -2.97 -15.70
N ASP A 151 -24.85 -2.56 -16.56
CA ASP A 151 -24.67 -3.11 -17.88
C ASP A 151 -23.30 -3.76 -18.06
N LYS A 152 -23.22 -4.91 -18.71
CA LYS A 152 -21.96 -5.50 -19.15
C LYS A 152 -21.28 -4.57 -20.16
N SER A 153 -19.97 -4.68 -20.24
CA SER A 153 -19.24 -4.02 -21.33
C SER A 153 -19.43 -4.77 -22.64
N PHE A 154 -19.51 -4.05 -23.75
CA PHE A 154 -19.60 -4.63 -25.08
C PHE A 154 -18.77 -3.85 -26.11
N ILE A 155 -18.44 -4.53 -27.20
CA ILE A 155 -17.84 -3.95 -28.39
C ILE A 155 -18.99 -3.64 -29.35
N ASP A 156 -19.16 -2.38 -29.63
CA ASP A 156 -20.18 -1.85 -30.54
C ASP A 156 -19.64 -1.97 -31.98
N ILE A 157 -20.15 -2.95 -32.74
CA ILE A 157 -19.63 -3.28 -34.06
C ILE A 157 -20.26 -2.40 -35.14
N ASP A 158 -21.54 -2.05 -35.01
CA ASP A 158 -22.26 -1.22 -35.99
C ASP A 158 -22.19 0.29 -35.68
N GLY A 159 -21.65 0.68 -34.49
CA GLY A 159 -21.38 2.06 -34.14
C GLY A 159 -22.61 2.88 -33.74
N ASP A 160 -23.69 2.23 -33.37
CA ASP A 160 -24.96 2.90 -33.03
C ASP A 160 -25.05 3.27 -31.53
N ASN A 161 -24.08 2.85 -30.71
CA ASN A 161 -24.02 3.00 -29.25
C ASN A 161 -25.10 2.25 -28.44
N VAL A 162 -25.79 1.31 -29.06
CA VAL A 162 -26.81 0.46 -28.44
C VAL A 162 -26.36 -0.99 -28.57
N TYR A 163 -26.47 -1.77 -27.51
CA TYR A 163 -26.17 -3.20 -27.61
C TYR A 163 -27.24 -3.95 -28.41
N THR A 164 -26.83 -4.54 -29.49
CA THR A 164 -27.68 -5.40 -30.32
C THR A 164 -27.18 -6.85 -30.27
N GLU A 165 -27.99 -7.74 -29.69
CA GLU A 165 -27.66 -9.17 -29.59
C GLU A 165 -27.41 -9.76 -30.97
N ASN A 166 -26.36 -10.57 -31.14
CA ASN A 166 -25.85 -11.16 -32.36
C ASN A 166 -25.24 -10.20 -33.41
N VAL A 167 -25.20 -8.90 -33.12
CA VAL A 167 -24.43 -7.90 -33.88
C VAL A 167 -23.18 -7.51 -33.04
N ASP A 168 -23.43 -7.09 -31.81
CA ASP A 168 -22.37 -6.69 -30.90
C ASP A 168 -21.82 -7.86 -30.06
N THR A 169 -20.62 -7.67 -29.53
CA THR A 169 -19.97 -8.71 -28.74
C THR A 169 -19.80 -8.24 -27.28
N LEU A 170 -20.35 -9.02 -26.33
CA LEU A 170 -20.11 -8.78 -24.91
C LEU A 170 -18.63 -8.99 -24.60
N ASN A 171 -18.05 -8.00 -23.97
CA ASN A 171 -16.68 -8.05 -23.48
C ASN A 171 -16.69 -8.38 -21.98
N ASN A 172 -15.94 -9.41 -21.56
CA ASN A 172 -15.87 -9.83 -20.18
C ASN A 172 -17.25 -10.19 -19.59
N ASN A 173 -17.92 -11.20 -20.17
CA ASN A 173 -19.26 -11.63 -19.77
C ASN A 173 -19.29 -12.13 -18.31
N ILE A 174 -20.28 -11.69 -17.53
CA ILE A 174 -20.43 -11.99 -16.10
C ILE A 174 -21.85 -12.51 -15.80
N GLY A 175 -21.92 -13.45 -14.86
CA GLY A 175 -23.15 -14.12 -14.42
C GLY A 175 -23.36 -14.02 -12.90
N ASP A 176 -23.70 -15.14 -12.27
CA ASP A 176 -23.78 -15.26 -10.82
C ASP A 176 -22.40 -15.03 -10.19
N PHE A 177 -22.39 -14.63 -8.93
CA PHE A 177 -21.15 -14.29 -8.25
C PHE A 177 -21.19 -14.64 -6.76
N PHE A 178 -20.04 -14.57 -6.14
CA PHE A 178 -19.85 -14.88 -4.73
C PHE A 178 -18.87 -13.86 -4.09
N ARG A 179 -18.77 -13.84 -2.78
CA ARG A 179 -17.68 -13.20 -2.06
C ARG A 179 -16.63 -14.27 -1.82
N ASP A 180 -15.47 -14.10 -2.41
CA ASP A 180 -14.34 -15.02 -2.34
C ASP A 180 -13.56 -14.71 -1.05
N ASP A 181 -13.82 -15.48 0.01
CA ASP A 181 -13.30 -15.19 1.35
C ASP A 181 -11.89 -15.76 1.56
N ASN A 182 -11.53 -16.81 0.82
CA ASN A 182 -10.21 -17.44 0.90
C ASN A 182 -9.30 -17.11 -0.30
N GLU A 183 -9.78 -16.27 -1.25
CA GLU A 183 -9.10 -15.79 -2.46
C GLU A 183 -8.56 -16.90 -3.37
N ASP A 184 -9.28 -18.03 -3.44
CA ASP A 184 -8.94 -19.13 -4.34
C ASP A 184 -9.60 -19.01 -5.73
N ASN A 185 -10.44 -17.98 -5.94
CA ASN A 185 -11.25 -17.72 -7.14
C ASN A 185 -12.32 -18.77 -7.40
N LEU A 186 -12.69 -19.58 -6.41
CA LEU A 186 -13.73 -20.60 -6.48
C LEU A 186 -14.78 -20.37 -5.41
N TYR A 187 -16.03 -20.69 -5.69
CA TYR A 187 -17.09 -20.63 -4.69
C TYR A 187 -17.01 -21.80 -3.71
N ASN A 188 -16.86 -21.53 -2.46
CA ASN A 188 -16.71 -22.49 -1.35
C ASN A 188 -17.90 -22.42 -0.37
N ALA A 189 -18.99 -23.10 -0.68
CA ALA A 189 -20.18 -23.12 0.18
C ALA A 189 -19.90 -23.60 1.61
N SER A 190 -18.92 -24.50 1.80
CA SER A 190 -18.51 -25.03 3.11
C SER A 190 -17.82 -24.00 4.00
N LEU A 191 -17.27 -22.94 3.45
CA LEU A 191 -16.66 -21.82 4.17
C LEU A 191 -17.67 -20.73 4.52
N GLY A 192 -18.92 -20.85 4.04
CA GLY A 192 -19.96 -19.85 4.31
C GLY A 192 -19.89 -18.63 3.42
N GLU A 193 -19.20 -18.71 2.29
CA GLU A 193 -19.09 -17.62 1.34
C GLU A 193 -20.47 -17.13 0.85
N PHE A 194 -20.64 -15.82 0.79
CA PHE A 194 -21.84 -15.21 0.27
C PHE A 194 -21.96 -15.50 -1.22
N ILE A 195 -23.18 -15.89 -1.67
CA ILE A 195 -23.47 -16.11 -3.09
C ILE A 195 -24.68 -15.28 -3.51
N TYR A 196 -24.57 -14.68 -4.70
CA TYR A 196 -25.69 -14.01 -5.37
C TYR A 196 -26.04 -14.76 -6.66
N LYS A 197 -27.27 -15.29 -6.74
CA LYS A 197 -27.76 -16.04 -7.89
C LYS A 197 -28.81 -15.22 -8.63
N ARG A 198 -28.49 -14.83 -9.86
CA ARG A 198 -29.45 -14.27 -10.80
C ARG A 198 -30.07 -15.37 -11.67
N SER A 199 -29.34 -16.47 -11.86
CA SER A 199 -29.75 -17.66 -12.64
C SER A 199 -30.15 -17.32 -14.07
N ALA A 200 -29.46 -16.34 -14.68
CA ALA A 200 -29.86 -15.75 -15.96
C ALA A 200 -29.53 -16.61 -17.18
N GLY A 201 -28.48 -17.44 -17.12
CA GLY A 201 -28.00 -18.15 -18.27
C GLY A 201 -27.20 -19.43 -17.99
N LYS A 202 -26.63 -19.99 -19.05
CA LYS A 202 -25.80 -21.21 -19.04
C LYS A 202 -24.56 -21.06 -19.94
N LEU A 203 -24.21 -19.84 -20.31
CA LEU A 203 -23.05 -19.57 -21.14
C LEU A 203 -21.79 -19.40 -20.26
N ALA A 204 -20.64 -19.64 -20.88
CA ALA A 204 -19.36 -19.41 -20.26
C ALA A 204 -19.20 -17.96 -19.81
N CYS A 205 -18.65 -17.77 -18.60
CA CYS A 205 -18.33 -16.48 -18.03
C CYS A 205 -16.86 -16.14 -18.23
N ALA A 206 -16.51 -14.87 -17.99
CA ALA A 206 -15.15 -14.47 -17.80
C ALA A 206 -14.54 -15.20 -16.58
N LEU A 207 -13.22 -15.37 -16.59
CA LEU A 207 -12.51 -16.01 -15.48
C LEU A 207 -12.78 -15.25 -14.17
N SER A 208 -13.01 -16.00 -13.11
CA SER A 208 -13.09 -15.46 -11.76
C SER A 208 -11.75 -14.84 -11.35
N SER A 209 -11.81 -13.73 -10.64
CA SER A 209 -10.64 -13.09 -10.06
C SER A 209 -11.00 -12.50 -8.70
N ILE A 210 -10.00 -12.27 -7.84
CA ILE A 210 -10.21 -11.67 -6.51
C ILE A 210 -11.04 -10.38 -6.59
N GLY A 211 -10.77 -9.53 -7.58
CA GLY A 211 -11.49 -8.26 -7.73
C GLY A 211 -12.87 -8.39 -8.38
N GLN A 212 -13.15 -9.50 -9.08
CA GLN A 212 -14.38 -9.76 -9.79
C GLN A 212 -14.74 -11.26 -9.78
N PRO A 213 -15.23 -11.77 -8.63
CA PRO A 213 -15.60 -13.18 -8.53
C PRO A 213 -16.77 -13.55 -9.45
N ASN A 214 -16.65 -14.64 -10.21
CA ASN A 214 -17.64 -15.16 -11.13
C ASN A 214 -17.88 -16.64 -10.91
N ILE A 215 -19.15 -17.07 -11.01
CA ILE A 215 -19.49 -18.50 -11.08
C ILE A 215 -19.49 -18.90 -12.54
N ALA A 216 -18.71 -19.92 -12.89
CA ALA A 216 -18.62 -20.43 -14.24
C ALA A 216 -19.99 -20.86 -14.79
N ASP A 217 -20.16 -20.74 -16.10
CA ASP A 217 -21.33 -21.23 -16.84
C ASP A 217 -22.70 -20.73 -16.34
N THR A 218 -22.74 -19.50 -15.80
CA THR A 218 -23.97 -18.83 -15.36
C THR A 218 -24.31 -17.59 -16.17
N CYS A 219 -23.57 -17.31 -17.24
CA CYS A 219 -23.70 -16.11 -18.06
C CYS A 219 -24.79 -16.25 -19.14
N ASP A 220 -25.22 -15.10 -19.63
CA ASP A 220 -26.20 -14.97 -20.76
C ASP A 220 -25.69 -13.91 -21.75
N ASN A 221 -26.46 -13.75 -22.88
CA ASN A 221 -26.18 -12.75 -23.91
C ASN A 221 -26.86 -11.38 -23.66
N LYS A 222 -27.50 -11.18 -22.51
CA LYS A 222 -28.16 -9.91 -22.21
C LYS A 222 -27.14 -8.87 -21.75
N LEU A 223 -27.43 -7.62 -22.06
CA LEU A 223 -26.59 -6.49 -21.63
C LEU A 223 -26.63 -6.29 -20.11
N ASP A 224 -27.81 -6.43 -19.52
CA ASP A 224 -28.02 -6.18 -18.10
C ASP A 224 -27.33 -7.23 -17.22
N ALA A 225 -26.69 -6.78 -16.13
CA ALA A 225 -26.00 -7.63 -15.17
C ALA A 225 -25.95 -7.00 -13.79
N VAL A 226 -25.64 -7.82 -12.77
CA VAL A 226 -25.21 -7.31 -11.48
C VAL A 226 -23.70 -7.21 -11.50
N LEU A 227 -23.21 -5.98 -11.56
CA LEU A 227 -21.79 -5.66 -11.52
C LEU A 227 -21.27 -5.84 -10.11
N ARG A 228 -20.01 -6.24 -9.95
CA ARG A 228 -19.39 -6.45 -8.66
C ARG A 228 -17.91 -6.08 -8.69
N LYS A 229 -17.45 -5.71 -7.52
CA LYS A 229 -16.03 -5.52 -7.24
C LYS A 229 -15.73 -5.92 -5.81
N GLN A 230 -14.70 -6.72 -5.61
CA GLN A 230 -14.23 -7.13 -4.30
C GLN A 230 -12.97 -6.38 -3.93
N MET A 231 -12.85 -6.03 -2.65
CA MET A 231 -11.66 -5.49 -2.01
C MET A 231 -11.30 -6.36 -0.81
N LEU A 232 -10.01 -6.38 -0.49
CA LEU A 232 -9.49 -7.10 0.66
C LEU A 232 -8.98 -6.11 1.71
N PHE A 233 -9.31 -6.40 2.98
CA PHE A 233 -8.85 -5.68 4.16
C PHE A 233 -8.11 -6.62 5.10
N ALA A 234 -7.23 -6.07 5.93
CA ALA A 234 -6.62 -6.77 7.03
C ALA A 234 -7.17 -6.24 8.36
N PHE A 235 -7.49 -7.16 9.28
CA PHE A 235 -7.70 -6.84 10.69
C PHE A 235 -6.44 -7.27 11.43
N ALA A 236 -5.54 -6.32 11.67
CA ALA A 236 -4.19 -6.55 12.11
C ALA A 236 -4.02 -6.25 13.60
N SER A 237 -3.28 -7.11 14.31
CA SER A 237 -2.92 -6.89 15.70
C SER A 237 -1.93 -5.72 15.83
N ASP A 238 -2.09 -4.92 16.88
CA ASP A 238 -1.11 -3.92 17.30
C ASP A 238 0.18 -4.55 17.87
N THR A 239 0.18 -5.87 18.09
CA THR A 239 1.34 -6.63 18.55
C THR A 239 2.10 -7.19 17.35
N PRO A 240 3.32 -6.72 17.07
CA PRO A 240 4.07 -7.14 15.91
C PRO A 240 4.59 -8.59 16.04
N THR A 241 4.55 -9.32 14.93
CA THR A 241 5.30 -10.55 14.75
C THR A 241 6.54 -10.25 13.92
N PHE A 242 7.72 -10.46 14.51
CA PHE A 242 9.01 -10.22 13.86
C PHE A 242 9.50 -11.47 13.11
N PHE A 243 10.24 -11.24 12.03
CA PHE A 243 10.90 -12.30 11.27
C PHE A 243 12.21 -11.80 10.68
N GLY A 244 13.33 -12.41 11.09
CA GLY A 244 14.66 -12.11 10.54
C GLY A 244 14.84 -12.69 9.14
N VAL A 245 15.39 -11.86 8.23
CA VAL A 245 15.59 -12.23 6.81
C VAL A 245 17.06 -12.47 6.49
N SER A 246 17.94 -11.57 6.88
CA SER A 246 19.38 -11.65 6.59
C SER A 246 20.18 -10.95 7.68
N GLY A 247 21.35 -11.47 8.01
CA GLY A 247 22.24 -10.92 9.03
C GLY A 247 21.73 -11.04 10.48
N VAL A 248 20.59 -11.68 10.68
CA VAL A 248 19.92 -11.92 11.96
C VAL A 248 19.18 -13.26 11.88
N ASP A 249 19.03 -13.96 13.00
CA ASP A 249 18.26 -15.20 13.05
C ASP A 249 16.74 -14.92 12.85
N GLN A 250 15.99 -15.94 12.42
CA GLN A 250 14.55 -15.79 12.12
C GLN A 250 13.73 -15.31 13.32
N SER A 251 14.15 -15.64 14.54
CA SER A 251 13.49 -15.25 15.77
C SER A 251 13.82 -13.84 16.23
N MET A 252 14.72 -13.14 15.53
CA MET A 252 15.19 -11.80 15.88
C MET A 252 15.83 -11.77 17.28
N SER A 253 16.58 -12.81 17.64
CA SER A 253 17.26 -12.92 18.94
C SER A 253 18.76 -12.71 18.85
N LYS A 254 19.37 -12.92 17.68
CA LYS A 254 20.82 -12.84 17.49
C LYS A 254 21.18 -12.26 16.13
N ILE A 255 21.92 -11.15 16.12
CA ILE A 255 22.52 -10.57 14.92
C ILE A 255 23.86 -11.28 14.65
N SER A 256 24.05 -11.71 13.42
CA SER A 256 25.28 -12.40 12.97
C SER A 256 26.20 -11.53 12.11
N ASN A 257 25.70 -10.36 11.66
CA ASN A 257 26.45 -9.44 10.82
C ASN A 257 26.35 -8.03 11.43
N PHE A 258 27.43 -7.51 11.96
CA PHE A 258 27.51 -6.23 12.68
C PHE A 258 27.57 -5.01 11.75
N THR A 259 27.44 -5.20 10.45
CA THR A 259 27.39 -4.10 9.47
C THR A 259 25.98 -3.85 8.96
N ASN A 260 25.20 -4.91 8.79
CA ASN A 260 23.82 -4.80 8.32
C ASN A 260 23.00 -6.06 8.66
N PHE A 261 21.71 -5.88 8.79
CA PHE A 261 20.74 -6.96 8.87
C PHE A 261 19.39 -6.53 8.28
N SER A 262 18.52 -7.48 8.01
CA SER A 262 17.18 -7.18 7.53
C SER A 262 16.13 -8.06 8.21
N PHE A 263 14.93 -7.49 8.37
CA PHE A 263 13.81 -8.14 9.04
C PHE A 263 12.48 -7.71 8.43
N LYS A 264 11.42 -8.48 8.72
CA LYS A 264 10.02 -8.17 8.39
C LYS A 264 9.19 -8.08 9.66
N VAL A 265 8.08 -7.34 9.58
CA VAL A 265 7.12 -7.16 10.67
C VAL A 265 5.71 -7.41 10.15
N PHE A 266 4.93 -8.20 10.89
CA PHE A 266 3.60 -8.63 10.49
C PHE A 266 2.58 -8.33 11.58
N GLY A 267 1.33 -8.09 11.18
CA GLY A 267 0.18 -7.85 12.05
C GLY A 267 -0.53 -9.12 12.52
N ASN A 268 -0.03 -10.32 12.17
CA ASN A 268 -0.52 -11.59 12.70
C ASN A 268 0.60 -12.63 12.85
N SER A 269 0.33 -13.68 13.62
CA SER A 269 1.29 -14.77 13.86
C SER A 269 1.55 -15.63 12.62
N ALA A 270 0.59 -15.70 11.69
CA ALA A 270 0.72 -16.43 10.43
C ALA A 270 1.64 -15.71 9.42
N ARG A 271 2.06 -14.47 9.68
CA ARG A 271 2.94 -13.66 8.82
C ARG A 271 2.35 -13.40 7.44
N GLN A 272 1.06 -13.11 7.39
CA GLN A 272 0.30 -12.97 6.14
C GLN A 272 -0.22 -11.57 5.88
N ILE A 273 -0.29 -10.73 6.92
CA ILE A 273 -0.86 -9.39 6.83
C ILE A 273 0.10 -8.34 7.39
N PRO A 274 0.03 -7.08 6.90
CA PRO A 274 0.82 -5.97 7.44
C PRO A 274 0.35 -5.59 8.83
N MET A 275 1.14 -4.76 9.51
CA MET A 275 0.70 -4.04 10.71
C MET A 275 -0.47 -3.09 10.38
N PRO A 276 -1.23 -2.63 11.40
CA PRO A 276 -2.26 -1.61 11.19
C PRO A 276 -1.70 -0.36 10.51
N SER A 277 -2.51 0.26 9.64
CA SER A 277 -2.14 1.52 8.97
C SER A 277 -1.77 2.60 9.99
N GLY A 278 -0.71 3.36 9.70
CA GLY A 278 -0.14 4.35 10.62
C GLY A 278 0.87 3.79 11.62
N THR A 279 1.19 2.48 11.58
CA THR A 279 2.28 1.91 12.36
C THR A 279 3.61 2.43 11.87
N THR A 280 4.47 2.92 12.80
CA THR A 280 5.81 3.38 12.47
C THR A 280 6.88 2.41 12.97
N VAL A 281 7.99 2.36 12.24
CA VAL A 281 9.15 1.51 12.54
C VAL A 281 10.37 2.38 12.70
N SER A 282 11.07 2.24 13.82
CA SER A 282 12.34 2.93 14.07
C SER A 282 13.38 1.99 14.67
N VAL A 283 14.63 2.31 14.44
CA VAL A 283 15.78 1.57 14.98
C VAL A 283 16.73 2.56 15.68
N SER A 284 17.27 2.15 16.79
CA SER A 284 18.33 2.87 17.48
C SER A 284 19.35 1.89 18.03
N ALA A 285 20.56 2.34 18.25
CA ALA A 285 21.60 1.57 18.91
C ALA A 285 21.91 2.19 20.29
N LYS A 286 22.36 1.34 21.18
CA LYS A 286 22.94 1.73 22.47
C LYS A 286 24.30 1.10 22.58
N ASP A 287 25.31 1.94 22.66
CA ASP A 287 26.67 1.55 22.91
C ASP A 287 26.81 1.17 24.42
N ASN A 288 27.08 -0.09 24.67
CA ASN A 288 27.28 -0.64 26.00
C ASN A 288 28.78 -0.95 26.27
N SER A 289 29.65 -0.81 25.27
CA SER A 289 31.04 -1.12 25.33
C SER A 289 31.85 0.14 25.77
N GLU A 290 32.35 0.16 26.97
CA GLU A 290 33.32 1.15 27.40
C GLU A 290 34.77 0.68 27.15
N PHE A 291 35.20 0.68 25.88
CA PHE A 291 36.59 0.44 25.57
C PHE A 291 37.42 1.70 25.86
N LYS A 292 38.51 1.49 26.55
CA LYS A 292 39.54 2.56 26.84
C LYS A 292 40.87 2.13 26.23
N PRO A 293 41.03 2.28 24.92
CA PRO A 293 42.23 1.82 24.25
C PRO A 293 43.46 2.61 24.73
N VAL A 294 44.55 1.90 24.93
CA VAL A 294 45.86 2.43 25.31
C VAL A 294 46.84 2.01 24.23
N ALA A 295 47.58 2.99 23.71
CA ALA A 295 48.69 2.73 22.79
C ALA A 295 50.02 2.85 23.50
N GLN A 296 50.94 1.94 23.18
CA GLN A 296 52.30 1.93 23.71
C GLN A 296 53.32 1.73 22.58
N LEU A 297 54.46 2.35 22.73
CA LEU A 297 55.61 2.13 21.85
C LEU A 297 56.54 1.13 22.51
N ILE A 298 56.67 -0.06 21.95
CA ILE A 298 57.48 -1.15 22.48
C ILE A 298 58.71 -1.36 21.60
N SER A 299 59.88 -1.28 22.22
CA SER A 299 61.15 -1.59 21.53
C SER A 299 61.29 -3.09 21.29
N VAL A 300 61.64 -3.46 20.07
CA VAL A 300 61.94 -4.84 19.70
C VAL A 300 63.47 -5.03 19.74
N ALA A 301 63.92 -5.99 20.52
CA ALA A 301 65.35 -6.26 20.66
C ALA A 301 65.94 -6.72 19.32
N GLY A 302 66.96 -6.05 18.87
CA GLY A 302 67.75 -6.43 17.71
C GLY A 302 68.98 -7.23 18.11
N VAL A 303 69.93 -7.38 17.21
CA VAL A 303 71.24 -8.02 17.47
C VAL A 303 72.03 -7.19 18.48
N ASN A 304 72.59 -7.85 19.47
CA ASN A 304 73.36 -7.24 20.59
C ASN A 304 72.57 -6.34 21.54
N GLY A 305 71.23 -6.53 21.68
CA GLY A 305 70.38 -5.79 22.65
C GLY A 305 70.09 -4.34 22.27
N VAL A 306 70.54 -3.85 21.11
CA VAL A 306 70.15 -2.55 20.61
C VAL A 306 68.79 -2.68 19.93
N PRO A 307 67.79 -1.85 20.26
CA PRO A 307 66.51 -1.88 19.55
C PRO A 307 66.70 -1.66 18.05
N ASP A 308 66.18 -2.60 17.25
CA ASP A 308 66.26 -2.50 15.81
C ASP A 308 65.02 -1.82 15.21
N THR A 309 63.89 -2.09 15.84
CA THR A 309 62.60 -1.50 15.50
C THR A 309 61.79 -1.21 16.75
N LYS A 310 60.69 -0.45 16.55
CA LYS A 310 59.67 -0.26 17.55
C LYS A 310 58.34 -0.68 17.01
N ASN A 311 57.49 -1.25 17.87
CA ASN A 311 56.11 -1.61 17.56
C ASN A 311 55.17 -0.64 18.26
N ILE A 312 54.09 -0.25 17.59
CA ILE A 312 52.95 0.41 18.20
C ILE A 312 51.97 -0.69 18.63
N VAL A 313 51.78 -0.86 19.94
CA VAL A 313 50.85 -1.86 20.49
C VAL A 313 49.65 -1.12 21.08
N VAL A 314 48.45 -1.54 20.63
CA VAL A 314 47.21 -1.05 21.18
C VAL A 314 46.55 -2.20 21.95
N SER A 315 46.04 -1.87 23.16
CA SER A 315 45.29 -2.82 24.00
C SER A 315 44.01 -2.17 24.52
N ASN A 316 43.12 -2.97 25.05
CA ASN A 316 41.84 -2.56 25.58
C ASN A 316 40.99 -1.76 24.56
N ALA A 317 41.10 -2.15 23.29
CA ALA A 317 40.36 -1.56 22.16
C ALA A 317 39.19 -2.45 21.77
N GLU A 318 38.27 -1.84 21.04
CA GLU A 318 37.11 -2.55 20.48
C GLU A 318 37.57 -3.62 19.50
N PRO A 319 37.13 -4.90 19.67
CA PRO A 319 37.51 -6.00 18.77
C PRO A 319 37.11 -5.76 17.34
N ASN A 320 37.95 -6.22 16.39
CA ASN A 320 37.70 -6.16 14.94
C ASN A 320 37.55 -4.74 14.36
N THR A 321 38.14 -3.73 15.02
CA THR A 321 38.16 -2.34 14.57
C THR A 321 39.56 -1.94 14.07
N THR A 322 39.67 -0.76 13.49
CA THR A 322 40.97 -0.12 13.20
C THR A 322 41.12 1.15 14.02
N ILE A 323 42.16 1.21 14.83
CA ILE A 323 42.43 2.34 15.71
C ILE A 323 43.46 3.26 15.07
N GLN A 324 43.19 4.55 15.07
CA GLN A 324 44.12 5.58 14.67
C GLN A 324 44.97 6.00 15.88
N VAL A 325 46.27 5.87 15.77
CA VAL A 325 47.23 6.25 16.78
C VAL A 325 48.07 7.41 16.28
N LYS A 326 48.13 8.49 17.03
CA LYS A 326 49.02 9.61 16.76
C LYS A 326 50.31 9.44 17.58
N LEU A 327 51.42 9.51 16.90
CA LEU A 327 52.75 9.57 17.52
C LEU A 327 53.52 10.74 16.89
N ASN A 328 53.79 11.75 17.71
CA ASN A 328 54.30 13.06 17.26
C ASN A 328 53.32 13.66 16.20
N ASP A 329 53.81 13.99 15.00
CA ASP A 329 52.98 14.55 13.90
C ASP A 329 52.51 13.50 12.87
N SER A 330 52.73 12.23 13.17
CA SER A 330 52.39 11.13 12.28
C SER A 330 51.22 10.28 12.77
N TYR A 331 50.39 9.83 11.86
CA TYR A 331 49.26 8.96 12.14
C TYR A 331 49.53 7.53 11.68
N TYR A 332 49.17 6.59 12.51
CA TYR A 332 49.33 5.14 12.29
C TYR A 332 47.99 4.46 12.49
N PHE A 333 47.69 3.48 11.65
CA PHE A 333 46.44 2.69 11.74
C PHE A 333 46.79 1.29 12.24
N VAL A 334 46.15 0.89 13.34
CA VAL A 334 46.38 -0.41 13.98
C VAL A 334 45.09 -1.23 13.90
N ASN A 335 45.16 -2.36 13.24
CA ASN A 335 44.03 -3.30 13.21
C ASN A 335 43.94 -4.07 14.51
N ILE A 336 42.78 -4.08 15.15
CA ILE A 336 42.49 -4.74 16.40
C ILE A 336 41.93 -6.12 16.15
N ALA A 337 42.53 -7.12 16.74
CA ALA A 337 42.07 -8.50 16.71
C ALA A 337 40.83 -8.73 17.60
N GLY A 338 40.20 -9.90 17.50
CA GLY A 338 39.02 -10.29 18.27
C GLY A 338 39.22 -10.34 19.80
N ASN A 339 40.47 -10.23 20.29
CA ASN A 339 40.82 -10.13 21.71
C ASN A 339 41.03 -8.69 22.22
N GLY A 340 40.71 -7.68 21.39
CA GLY A 340 40.85 -6.26 21.77
C GLY A 340 42.29 -5.72 21.74
N THR A 341 43.22 -6.43 21.10
CA THR A 341 44.60 -6.01 20.93
C THR A 341 45.00 -5.91 19.48
N GLY A 342 45.93 -5.01 19.17
CA GLY A 342 46.51 -4.85 17.85
C GLY A 342 47.98 -4.41 17.92
N THR A 343 48.78 -4.78 16.92
CA THR A 343 50.17 -4.42 16.83
C THR A 343 50.52 -3.99 15.42
N LEU A 344 51.10 -2.81 15.30
CA LEU A 344 51.75 -2.35 14.09
C LEU A 344 53.27 -2.55 14.30
N THR A 345 53.86 -3.46 13.53
CA THR A 345 55.22 -3.90 13.67
C THR A 345 56.20 -3.17 12.76
N GLY A 346 57.47 -3.12 13.12
CA GLY A 346 58.54 -2.70 12.22
C GLY A 346 58.64 -1.19 11.97
N GLN A 347 58.27 -0.38 12.95
CA GLN A 347 58.41 1.07 12.87
C GLN A 347 59.88 1.48 13.14
N SER A 348 60.23 2.69 12.69
CA SER A 348 61.58 3.22 12.87
C SER A 348 62.09 3.10 14.30
N LYS A 349 63.31 2.67 14.50
CA LYS A 349 63.98 2.62 15.80
C LYS A 349 64.15 3.98 16.47
N ASP A 350 64.14 5.04 15.66
CA ASP A 350 64.35 6.42 16.11
C ASP A 350 63.04 7.08 16.60
N LEU A 351 61.92 6.41 16.51
CA LEU A 351 60.68 6.93 17.05
C LEU A 351 60.73 7.13 18.54
N THR A 352 60.38 8.33 18.98
CA THR A 352 60.32 8.74 20.38
C THR A 352 58.96 9.34 20.68
N GLY A 353 58.59 9.37 21.97
CA GLY A 353 57.32 9.94 22.43
C GLY A 353 56.33 8.89 22.91
N SER A 354 55.20 9.34 23.39
CA SER A 354 54.11 8.48 23.85
C SER A 354 53.01 8.47 22.77
N PRO A 355 52.70 7.32 22.21
CA PRO A 355 51.60 7.24 21.26
C PRO A 355 50.28 7.52 21.95
N VAL A 356 49.45 8.32 21.31
CA VAL A 356 48.12 8.67 21.82
C VAL A 356 47.09 8.09 20.83
N VAL A 357 46.10 7.40 21.35
CA VAL A 357 44.95 6.99 20.55
C VAL A 357 44.14 8.23 20.26
N GLU A 358 44.08 8.64 18.97
CA GLU A 358 43.11 9.62 18.54
C GLU A 358 41.83 8.88 18.17
N TYR A 359 40.93 8.85 19.11
CA TYR A 359 39.66 8.20 19.00
C TYR A 359 38.68 9.14 18.29
N THR A 360 38.29 8.84 17.07
CA THR A 360 36.95 9.12 16.63
C THR A 360 36.09 7.99 17.17
N ASN A 361 35.56 8.19 18.39
CA ASN A 361 34.62 7.25 18.97
C ASN A 361 33.45 7.12 18.00
N THR A 362 33.42 6.05 17.23
CA THR A 362 32.26 5.70 16.46
C THR A 362 31.36 4.93 17.41
N ALA A 363 30.54 5.70 18.18
CA ALA A 363 29.45 5.10 18.93
C ALA A 363 28.69 4.16 18.02
N CYS A 364 28.17 3.06 18.57
CA CYS A 364 27.31 2.16 17.83
C CYS A 364 26.10 2.93 17.31
N GLU A 365 25.94 2.99 16.01
CA GLU A 365 24.86 3.65 15.32
C GLU A 365 24.09 2.63 14.48
N ALA A 366 22.77 2.74 14.45
CA ALA A 366 21.92 1.93 13.60
C ALA A 366 20.88 2.81 12.92
N GLU A 367 20.70 2.61 11.63
CA GLU A 367 19.73 3.35 10.82
C GLU A 367 18.98 2.41 9.86
N ILE A 368 17.70 2.70 9.60
CA ILE A 368 16.94 2.01 8.56
C ILE A 368 17.28 2.67 7.22
N ILE A 369 17.86 1.89 6.30
CA ILE A 369 18.26 2.35 4.96
C ILE A 369 17.25 1.97 3.87
N SER A 370 16.36 1.02 4.14
CA SER A 370 15.25 0.67 3.26
C SER A 370 14.09 0.06 4.06
N GLY A 371 12.88 0.17 3.51
CA GLY A 371 11.63 -0.25 4.11
C GLY A 371 10.66 0.92 4.25
N ASN A 372 9.39 0.63 4.51
CA ASN A 372 8.40 1.67 4.78
C ASN A 372 8.47 2.07 6.25
N LEU A 373 8.99 3.26 6.55
CA LEU A 373 9.08 3.76 7.93
C LEU A 373 7.71 3.91 8.60
N GLU A 374 6.65 4.04 7.78
CA GLU A 374 5.26 4.04 8.21
C GLU A 374 4.43 3.12 7.31
N VAL A 375 3.56 2.30 7.90
CA VAL A 375 2.63 1.47 7.15
C VAL A 375 1.60 2.39 6.49
N PRO A 376 1.51 2.42 5.15
CA PRO A 376 0.64 3.35 4.44
C PRO A 376 -0.83 3.10 4.77
N GLY A 377 -1.64 4.16 4.71
CA GLY A 377 -3.09 4.06 4.85
C GLY A 377 -3.72 3.24 3.73
N ILE A 378 -3.21 3.41 2.51
CA ILE A 378 -3.68 2.70 1.32
C ILE A 378 -2.52 1.86 0.77
N MET A 379 -2.75 0.57 0.66
CA MET A 379 -1.86 -0.37 -0.02
C MET A 379 -2.47 -0.72 -1.39
N SER A 380 -1.63 -0.89 -2.41
CA SER A 380 -2.11 -1.27 -3.74
C SER A 380 -2.67 -2.69 -3.71
N LEU A 381 -4.01 -2.79 -3.65
CA LEU A 381 -4.73 -4.05 -3.67
C LEU A 381 -5.10 -4.53 -5.09
N PHE A 382 -4.64 -3.82 -6.11
CA PHE A 382 -5.08 -4.03 -7.50
C PHE A 382 -4.12 -4.85 -8.35
N THR A 383 -3.01 -5.33 -7.80
CA THR A 383 -2.22 -6.34 -8.50
C THR A 383 -2.83 -7.72 -8.26
N PRO A 384 -2.91 -8.58 -9.30
CA PRO A 384 -3.37 -9.96 -9.13
C PRO A 384 -2.43 -10.82 -8.28
N ALA A 385 -1.26 -10.30 -7.93
CA ALA A 385 -0.46 -10.84 -6.83
C ALA A 385 -1.29 -10.76 -5.56
N SER A 386 -1.46 -11.87 -4.91
CA SER A 386 -2.27 -12.01 -3.70
C SER A 386 -1.89 -10.93 -2.68
N PHE A 387 -2.83 -10.42 -1.91
CA PHE A 387 -2.59 -9.58 -0.73
C PHE A 387 -1.46 -10.13 0.16
N LYS A 388 -1.29 -11.42 0.12
CA LYS A 388 -0.20 -12.20 0.68
C LYS A 388 1.18 -11.71 0.23
N ASP A 389 1.34 -11.32 -1.02
CA ASP A 389 2.61 -10.92 -1.60
C ASP A 389 2.93 -9.43 -1.34
N VAL A 390 1.90 -8.59 -1.28
CA VAL A 390 2.08 -7.14 -1.08
C VAL A 390 2.45 -6.78 0.36
N SER A 391 1.93 -7.52 1.35
CA SER A 391 2.16 -7.25 2.77
C SER A 391 3.41 -7.94 3.32
N ALA A 392 3.79 -9.08 2.72
CA ALA A 392 4.89 -9.90 3.19
C ALA A 392 6.27 -9.41 2.72
N ASP A 393 6.34 -8.54 1.71
CA ASP A 393 7.59 -8.27 0.99
C ASP A 393 8.34 -7.02 1.41
N VAL A 394 7.79 -6.19 2.28
CA VAL A 394 8.55 -5.04 2.78
C VAL A 394 9.52 -5.50 3.88
N ALA A 395 10.75 -5.79 3.49
CA ALA A 395 11.84 -5.99 4.43
C ALA A 395 12.43 -4.63 4.82
N TYR A 396 12.63 -4.45 6.12
CA TYR A 396 13.40 -3.33 6.67
C TYR A 396 14.87 -3.72 6.64
N SER A 397 15.71 -2.94 6.00
CA SER A 397 17.17 -3.11 6.04
C SER A 397 17.78 -2.10 6.96
N VAL A 398 18.56 -2.59 7.92
CA VAL A 398 19.26 -1.79 8.92
C VAL A 398 20.74 -1.82 8.61
N LYS A 399 21.37 -0.65 8.58
CA LYS A 399 22.82 -0.48 8.53
C LYS A 399 23.32 -0.13 9.91
N MET A 400 24.38 -0.79 10.31
CA MET A 400 25.08 -0.53 11.57
C MET A 400 26.49 -0.02 11.30
N LYS A 401 26.99 0.82 12.21
CA LYS A 401 28.33 1.37 12.15
C LYS A 401 28.88 1.51 13.56
N GLY A 402 30.13 1.12 13.77
CA GLY A 402 30.82 1.23 15.04
C GLY A 402 30.30 0.28 16.14
N CYS A 403 29.46 -0.70 15.78
CA CYS A 403 28.86 -1.61 16.76
C CYS A 403 29.76 -2.81 17.07
N ALA A 404 29.79 -3.20 18.34
CA ALA A 404 30.59 -4.28 18.89
C ALA A 404 29.75 -5.29 19.67
N VAL A 405 30.39 -6.39 20.07
CA VAL A 405 29.77 -7.38 20.96
C VAL A 405 29.39 -6.68 22.28
N SER A 406 28.21 -6.93 22.79
CA SER A 406 27.56 -6.32 23.95
C SER A 406 26.75 -5.04 23.71
N ASP A 407 26.83 -4.43 22.55
CA ASP A 407 25.94 -3.31 22.21
C ASP A 407 24.52 -3.79 21.97
N ASP A 408 23.55 -2.90 22.15
CA ASP A 408 22.14 -3.21 21.97
C ASP A 408 21.59 -2.50 20.74
N ILE A 409 20.94 -3.27 19.89
CA ILE A 409 20.10 -2.74 18.82
C ILE A 409 18.63 -2.82 19.25
N LYS A 410 17.99 -1.67 19.28
CA LYS A 410 16.61 -1.52 19.70
C LYS A 410 15.73 -1.21 18.49
N ILE A 411 14.81 -2.12 18.18
CA ILE A 411 13.77 -1.94 17.14
C ILE A 411 12.48 -1.57 17.86
N MET A 412 11.90 -0.43 17.50
CA MET A 412 10.66 0.06 18.08
C MET A 412 9.58 0.12 17.01
N ILE A 413 8.48 -0.57 17.28
CA ILE A 413 7.26 -0.56 16.47
C ILE A 413 6.21 0.21 17.25
N THR A 414 5.74 1.32 16.68
CA THR A 414 4.66 2.13 17.26
C THR A 414 3.41 1.92 16.43
N ALA A 415 2.57 1.00 16.85
CA ALA A 415 1.22 0.79 16.33
C ALA A 415 0.25 1.81 16.95
N PRO A 416 -0.94 2.03 16.38
CA PRO A 416 -1.88 3.06 16.84
C PRO A 416 -2.23 3.01 18.34
N ASN A 417 -2.28 1.83 18.95
CA ASN A 417 -2.59 1.69 20.39
C ASN A 417 -1.48 1.04 21.21
N LYS A 418 -0.37 0.65 20.59
CA LYS A 418 0.69 -0.11 21.28
C LYS A 418 2.06 0.23 20.75
N VAL A 419 2.99 0.42 21.67
CA VAL A 419 4.42 0.47 21.37
C VAL A 419 5.07 -0.84 21.78
N THR A 420 5.74 -1.49 20.85
CA THR A 420 6.50 -2.71 21.09
C THR A 420 7.96 -2.49 20.76
N THR A 421 8.82 -2.87 21.69
CA THR A 421 10.27 -2.78 21.53
C THR A 421 10.87 -4.19 21.49
N ARG A 422 11.73 -4.41 20.51
CA ARG A 422 12.61 -5.59 20.43
C ARG A 422 14.05 -5.13 20.62
N THR A 423 14.72 -5.60 21.65
CA THR A 423 16.15 -5.37 21.88
C THR A 423 16.92 -6.64 21.52
N ILE A 424 18.00 -6.48 20.77
CA ILE A 424 18.91 -7.56 20.38
C ILE A 424 20.30 -7.11 20.80
N THR A 425 20.93 -7.85 21.69
CA THR A 425 22.32 -7.63 22.12
C THR A 425 23.26 -8.32 21.12
N LEU A 426 24.28 -7.59 20.64
CA LEU A 426 25.26 -8.04 19.65
C LEU A 426 26.29 -9.00 20.22
#